data_70f8dc45fb755e0c1b2064ae0cdbff91
#
_entry.id   70f8dc45fb755e0c1b2064ae0cdbff91
#
_cell.length_a   1.000
_cell.length_b   1.000
_cell.length_c   1.000
_cell.angle_alpha   90.00
_cell.angle_beta   90.00
_cell.angle_gamma   90.00
#
_symmetry.space_group_name_H-M   'P 1'
#
loop_
_entity.id
_entity.type
_entity.pdbx_description
1 polymer ?
#
loop_
_entity_poly.entity_id
_entity_poly.type
_entity_poly.pdbx_seq_one_letter_code
_entity_poly.pdbx_strand_id
1 'polypeptide(L)'
;MYRIYPMVYRWRSRQAAYTVWGAKREPMAEEIKQHLFDHHQDTLSYEDPGVSWDCPYCDRSEISYDEEETIQHFKDHLFEHEDQFIESGVHVADDIDRTGNILIKAPADSPGSKNARTHLLAPGDIIVLVTTDPAARLRLVREKLGSWPALTVVLTTKDDPAADISGLDISDVPIEIVKLSKQLSLSKLGKTISQVLDEHGRSEGQITVEFDILSEIISKFGEKPAFKFLQILTNQFKTVGAIAYYPLDPEPHPESTLSLLNDSFDLVIRATETNFIADRDNR
;
A
#
# COMPACT_ATOMS: atom_id res chain seq x y z
N MET A 1 9.94 -23.81 2.74
CA MET A 1 9.10 -23.50 1.56
C MET A 1 9.40 -22.07 1.17
N TYR A 2 9.84 -21.78 -0.05
CA TYR A 2 10.13 -20.41 -0.47
C TYR A 2 8.79 -19.66 -0.63
N ARG A 3 8.64 -18.53 0.09
CA ARG A 3 7.48 -17.64 -0.07
C ARG A 3 7.61 -16.91 -1.39
N ILE A 4 6.60 -17.01 -2.24
CA ILE A 4 6.56 -16.32 -3.53
C ILE A 4 5.59 -15.15 -3.36
N TYR A 5 6.12 -14.00 -2.94
CA TYR A 5 5.40 -12.73 -3.05
C TYR A 5 5.47 -12.21 -4.49
N PRO A 6 4.50 -11.39 -4.90
CA PRO A 6 4.60 -10.68 -6.18
C PRO A 6 5.84 -9.79 -6.19
N MET A 7 6.84 -10.17 -6.98
CA MET A 7 8.04 -9.38 -7.14
C MET A 7 7.79 -8.25 -8.12
N VAL A 8 8.35 -7.09 -7.82
CA VAL A 8 8.16 -5.85 -8.59
C VAL A 8 9.51 -5.22 -8.92
N TYR A 9 9.46 -4.20 -9.76
CA TYR A 9 10.53 -3.25 -9.95
C TYR A 9 10.43 -2.16 -8.87
N ARG A 10 11.58 -1.57 -8.50
CA ARG A 10 11.66 -0.44 -7.58
C ARG A 10 12.65 0.59 -8.09
N TRP A 11 12.29 1.84 -7.99
CA TRP A 11 13.19 2.97 -8.16
C TRP A 11 13.06 3.92 -6.98
N ARG A 12 14.20 4.44 -6.51
CA ARG A 12 14.28 5.44 -5.45
C ARG A 12 14.95 6.68 -5.96
N SER A 13 14.32 7.83 -5.75
CA SER A 13 14.95 9.12 -6.03
C SER A 13 16.19 9.28 -5.16
N ARG A 14 17.26 9.79 -5.75
CA ARG A 14 18.51 10.13 -5.05
C ARG A 14 18.48 11.54 -4.45
N GLN A 15 17.50 12.36 -4.85
CA GLN A 15 17.38 13.76 -4.48
C GLN A 15 16.21 14.05 -3.55
N ALA A 16 15.20 13.20 -3.56
CA ALA A 16 13.98 13.33 -2.79
C ALA A 16 13.63 12.02 -2.06
N ALA A 17 12.82 12.12 -1.02
CA ALA A 17 12.33 10.96 -0.28
C ALA A 17 11.17 10.27 -1.03
N TYR A 18 11.37 9.98 -2.31
CA TYR A 18 10.39 9.42 -3.25
C TYR A 18 10.79 8.03 -3.72
N THR A 19 9.86 7.09 -3.69
CA THR A 19 10.07 5.71 -4.14
C THR A 19 8.87 5.25 -4.94
N VAL A 20 9.12 4.57 -6.05
CA VAL A 20 8.09 3.94 -6.89
C VAL A 20 8.34 2.44 -6.97
N TRP A 21 7.29 1.66 -6.82
CA TRP A 21 7.27 0.23 -7.13
C TRP A 21 6.23 -0.03 -8.22
N GLY A 22 6.55 -0.89 -9.18
CA GLY A 22 5.64 -1.26 -10.25
C GLY A 22 5.80 -2.70 -10.67
N ALA A 23 4.69 -3.37 -10.98
CA ALA A 23 4.70 -4.73 -11.50
C ALA A 23 5.31 -4.80 -12.92
N LYS A 24 5.29 -3.69 -13.64
CA LYS A 24 5.86 -3.54 -14.99
C LYS A 24 6.73 -2.30 -15.04
N ARG A 25 7.80 -2.38 -15.85
CA ARG A 25 8.78 -1.30 -15.98
C ARG A 25 8.21 -0.07 -16.70
N GLU A 26 7.39 -0.27 -17.72
CA GLU A 26 6.87 0.81 -18.55
C GLU A 26 5.97 1.79 -17.77
N PRO A 27 4.91 1.35 -17.05
CA PRO A 27 4.10 2.28 -16.27
C PRO A 27 4.90 2.95 -15.14
N MET A 28 5.90 2.25 -14.59
CA MET A 28 6.78 2.82 -13.57
C MET A 28 7.69 3.89 -14.16
N ALA A 29 8.20 3.69 -15.38
CA ALA A 29 9.03 4.66 -16.06
C ALA A 29 8.31 5.99 -16.28
N GLU A 30 7.02 5.97 -16.63
CA GLU A 30 6.23 7.20 -16.81
C GLU A 30 6.05 7.97 -15.47
N GLU A 31 5.85 7.26 -14.37
CA GLU A 31 5.78 7.90 -13.05
C GLU A 31 7.15 8.51 -12.65
N ILE A 32 8.25 7.82 -12.94
CA ILE A 32 9.60 8.32 -12.68
C ILE A 32 9.89 9.57 -13.55
N LYS A 33 9.57 9.54 -14.83
CA LYS A 33 9.73 10.68 -15.74
C LYS A 33 8.98 11.90 -15.26
N GLN A 34 7.74 11.72 -14.80
CA GLN A 34 6.94 12.81 -14.27
C GLN A 34 7.57 13.39 -13.00
N HIS A 35 7.97 12.53 -12.06
CA HIS A 35 8.64 12.98 -10.83
C HIS A 35 9.94 13.74 -11.12
N LEU A 36 10.78 13.25 -12.03
CA LEU A 36 12.02 13.91 -12.42
C LEU A 36 11.74 15.28 -13.07
N PHE A 37 10.74 15.34 -13.92
CA PHE A 37 10.30 16.58 -14.55
C PHE A 37 9.83 17.61 -13.51
N ASP A 38 8.98 17.21 -12.57
CA ASP A 38 8.47 18.11 -11.52
C ASP A 38 9.59 18.67 -10.65
N HIS A 39 10.68 17.91 -10.48
CA HIS A 39 11.86 18.33 -9.72
C HIS A 39 12.79 19.25 -10.49
N HIS A 40 12.79 19.22 -11.82
CA HIS A 40 13.72 19.94 -12.69
C HIS A 40 13.04 20.88 -13.67
N GLN A 41 11.76 21.18 -13.50
CA GLN A 41 11.04 22.10 -14.38
C GLN A 41 11.58 23.53 -14.37
N ASP A 42 12.34 23.90 -13.34
CA ASP A 42 13.04 25.19 -13.22
C ASP A 42 14.23 25.32 -14.19
N THR A 43 14.69 24.23 -14.79
CA THR A 43 15.72 24.24 -15.84
C THR A 43 15.15 24.48 -17.24
N LEU A 44 13.81 24.56 -17.36
CA LEU A 44 13.15 24.97 -18.59
C LEU A 44 13.18 26.49 -18.73
N SER A 45 13.51 26.96 -19.92
CA SER A 45 13.48 28.38 -20.29
C SER A 45 12.49 28.60 -21.44
N TYR A 46 11.59 29.55 -21.22
CA TYR A 46 10.59 29.95 -22.20
C TYR A 46 11.01 31.29 -22.82
N GLU A 47 11.59 31.23 -24.01
CA GLU A 47 11.96 32.42 -24.78
C GLU A 47 11.18 32.44 -26.10
N ASP A 48 10.48 33.56 -26.37
CA ASP A 48 9.71 33.68 -27.61
C ASP A 48 10.67 33.64 -28.81
N PRO A 49 10.52 32.69 -29.77
CA PRO A 49 9.37 31.80 -29.97
C PRO A 49 9.57 30.33 -29.53
N GLY A 50 10.46 29.99 -28.60
CA GLY A 50 10.80 28.61 -28.30
C GLY A 50 10.86 28.25 -26.82
N VAL A 51 10.96 26.95 -26.55
CA VAL A 51 11.24 26.37 -25.24
C VAL A 51 12.58 25.65 -25.30
N SER A 52 13.41 25.84 -24.29
CA SER A 52 14.69 25.16 -24.18
C SER A 52 14.87 24.57 -22.79
N TRP A 53 15.74 23.58 -22.69
CA TRP A 53 16.17 23.00 -21.43
C TRP A 53 17.67 22.70 -21.44
N ASP A 54 18.26 22.80 -20.25
CA ASP A 54 19.63 22.35 -19.95
C ASP A 54 19.54 21.18 -18.97
N CYS A 55 20.22 20.05 -19.27
CA CYS A 55 20.17 18.89 -18.41
C CYS A 55 20.92 19.16 -17.09
N PRO A 56 20.32 18.91 -15.91
CA PRO A 56 20.99 19.06 -14.62
C PRO A 56 22.07 18.00 -14.36
N TYR A 57 22.13 16.93 -15.17
CA TYR A 57 23.03 15.79 -14.97
C TYR A 57 24.18 15.71 -15.99
N CYS A 58 24.07 16.40 -17.14
CA CYS A 58 25.10 16.41 -18.18
C CYS A 58 25.02 17.71 -19.00
N ASP A 59 25.95 17.87 -19.97
CA ASP A 59 26.04 19.09 -20.80
C ASP A 59 25.05 19.10 -21.99
N ARG A 60 24.03 18.23 -22.00
CA ARG A 60 23.03 18.21 -23.08
C ARG A 60 22.01 19.31 -22.87
N SER A 61 21.74 20.05 -23.94
CA SER A 61 20.67 21.03 -24.01
C SER A 61 19.91 20.87 -25.32
N GLU A 62 18.68 21.34 -25.36
CA GLU A 62 17.84 21.33 -26.55
C GLU A 62 16.97 22.59 -26.58
N ILE A 63 16.67 23.07 -27.79
CA ILE A 63 15.73 24.16 -28.02
C ILE A 63 14.80 23.77 -29.18
N SER A 64 13.51 23.95 -29.01
CA SER A 64 12.50 23.71 -30.04
C SER A 64 11.36 24.71 -29.95
N TYR A 65 10.59 24.81 -31.03
CA TYR A 65 9.39 25.63 -31.10
C TYR A 65 8.12 24.86 -30.70
N ASP A 66 8.22 23.54 -30.54
CA ASP A 66 7.15 22.66 -30.06
C ASP A 66 7.36 22.37 -28.57
N GLU A 67 6.56 23.03 -27.73
CA GLU A 67 6.67 22.92 -26.28
C GLU A 67 6.40 21.50 -25.78
N GLU A 68 5.37 20.83 -26.31
CA GLU A 68 4.98 19.49 -25.86
C GLU A 68 6.07 18.46 -26.19
N GLU A 69 6.63 18.52 -27.43
CA GLU A 69 7.71 17.66 -27.87
C GLU A 69 8.98 17.92 -27.04
N THR A 70 9.30 19.19 -26.77
CA THR A 70 10.48 19.58 -25.97
C THR A 70 10.40 19.06 -24.53
N ILE A 71 9.24 19.20 -23.90
CA ILE A 71 9.00 18.67 -22.53
C ILE A 71 9.11 17.14 -22.53
N GLN A 72 8.56 16.46 -23.54
CA GLN A 72 8.66 15.00 -23.61
C GLN A 72 10.11 14.55 -23.82
N HIS A 73 10.87 15.19 -24.69
CA HIS A 73 12.30 14.90 -24.87
C HIS A 73 13.10 15.14 -23.58
N PHE A 74 12.78 16.20 -22.84
CA PHE A 74 13.41 16.46 -21.56
C PHE A 74 13.13 15.37 -20.55
N LYS A 75 11.86 14.94 -20.38
CA LYS A 75 11.47 13.84 -19.51
C LYS A 75 12.21 12.54 -19.86
N ASP A 76 12.26 12.21 -21.14
CA ASP A 76 12.92 11.00 -21.62
C ASP A 76 14.43 11.06 -21.36
N HIS A 77 15.05 12.22 -21.59
CA HIS A 77 16.47 12.40 -21.31
C HIS A 77 16.80 12.34 -19.81
N LEU A 78 16.01 12.95 -18.95
CA LEU A 78 16.19 12.80 -17.49
C LEU A 78 16.11 11.33 -17.06
N PHE A 79 15.18 10.59 -17.62
CA PHE A 79 14.99 9.17 -17.32
C PHE A 79 16.17 8.31 -17.76
N GLU A 80 16.86 8.64 -18.88
CA GLU A 80 18.08 7.93 -19.33
C GLU A 80 19.18 7.91 -18.24
N HIS A 81 19.27 8.95 -17.40
CA HIS A 81 20.22 9.00 -16.28
C HIS A 81 19.82 8.10 -15.10
N GLU A 82 18.54 7.81 -14.93
CA GLU A 82 17.98 7.10 -13.78
C GLU A 82 17.61 5.64 -14.07
N ASP A 83 17.43 5.27 -15.33
CA ASP A 83 16.96 3.95 -15.77
C ASP A 83 17.81 2.78 -15.21
N GLN A 84 19.12 2.98 -15.12
CA GLN A 84 20.08 2.00 -14.59
C GLN A 84 19.91 1.72 -13.09
N PHE A 85 19.20 2.57 -12.34
CA PHE A 85 18.98 2.43 -10.90
C PHE A 85 17.65 1.73 -10.57
N ILE A 86 16.95 1.25 -11.60
CA ILE A 86 15.75 0.43 -11.40
C ILE A 86 16.16 -0.97 -10.96
N GLU A 87 15.83 -1.30 -9.73
CA GLU A 87 16.02 -2.62 -9.15
C GLU A 87 14.85 -3.56 -9.54
N SER A 88 15.12 -4.83 -9.68
CA SER A 88 14.10 -5.85 -9.96
C SER A 88 14.12 -6.96 -8.91
N GLY A 89 13.01 -7.67 -8.76
CA GLY A 89 12.92 -8.76 -7.82
C GLY A 89 12.81 -8.33 -6.35
N VAL A 90 12.26 -7.15 -6.11
CA VAL A 90 11.99 -6.60 -4.77
C VAL A 90 10.51 -6.70 -4.41
N HIS A 91 10.18 -6.45 -3.15
CA HIS A 91 8.81 -6.39 -2.66
C HIS A 91 8.62 -5.10 -1.85
N VAL A 92 7.40 -4.51 -1.85
CA VAL A 92 7.12 -3.26 -1.11
C VAL A 92 7.46 -3.41 0.39
N ALA A 93 7.18 -4.56 0.99
CA ALA A 93 7.48 -4.81 2.40
C ALA A 93 8.97 -4.92 2.72
N ASP A 94 9.85 -5.02 1.73
CA ASP A 94 11.31 -5.02 1.97
C ASP A 94 11.78 -3.66 2.52
N ASP A 95 11.03 -2.58 2.25
CA ASP A 95 11.32 -1.24 2.76
C ASP A 95 11.01 -1.05 4.26
N ILE A 96 10.35 -2.04 4.88
CA ILE A 96 10.08 -2.13 6.31
C ILE A 96 10.60 -3.44 6.91
N ASP A 97 11.64 -4.04 6.31
CA ASP A 97 12.24 -5.31 6.76
C ASP A 97 11.22 -6.44 6.94
N ARG A 98 10.13 -6.43 6.16
CA ARG A 98 9.00 -7.37 6.22
C ARG A 98 8.32 -7.44 7.57
N THR A 99 8.41 -6.38 8.36
CA THR A 99 7.77 -6.24 9.67
C THR A 99 7.37 -4.81 9.89
N GLY A 100 6.10 -4.56 10.17
CA GLY A 100 5.61 -3.21 10.44
C GLY A 100 4.27 -2.90 9.81
N ASN A 101 3.99 -1.63 9.69
CA ASN A 101 2.67 -1.11 9.38
C ASN A 101 2.71 -0.22 8.14
N ILE A 102 1.85 -0.51 7.16
CA ILE A 102 1.77 0.18 5.88
C ILE A 102 0.40 0.84 5.74
N LEU A 103 0.35 2.16 5.66
CA LEU A 103 -0.86 2.87 5.25
C LEU A 103 -0.94 2.87 3.71
N ILE A 104 -2.07 2.40 3.17
CA ILE A 104 -2.30 2.35 1.73
C ILE A 104 -3.41 3.32 1.37
N LYS A 105 -3.06 4.43 0.74
CA LYS A 105 -4.00 5.42 0.24
C LYS A 105 -4.43 5.07 -1.18
N ALA A 106 -5.70 4.79 -1.37
CA ALA A 106 -6.30 4.58 -2.69
C ALA A 106 -7.82 4.82 -2.61
N PRO A 107 -8.45 5.36 -3.66
CA PRO A 107 -9.91 5.45 -3.72
C PRO A 107 -10.54 4.08 -3.50
N ALA A 108 -11.67 4.04 -2.76
CA ALA A 108 -12.39 2.80 -2.52
C ALA A 108 -12.72 2.08 -3.84
N ASP A 109 -12.65 0.75 -3.84
CA ASP A 109 -12.96 -0.12 -4.99
C ASP A 109 -12.15 0.14 -6.27
N SER A 110 -11.15 1.04 -6.23
CA SER A 110 -10.26 1.29 -7.37
C SER A 110 -9.39 0.07 -7.71
N PRO A 111 -8.90 -0.05 -8.95
CA PRO A 111 -7.90 -1.06 -9.30
C PRO A 111 -6.65 -1.00 -8.42
N GLY A 112 -6.21 0.21 -8.04
CA GLY A 112 -5.09 0.44 -7.13
C GLY A 112 -5.34 -0.14 -5.74
N SER A 113 -6.52 0.10 -5.16
CA SER A 113 -6.92 -0.49 -3.88
C SER A 113 -6.90 -2.02 -3.93
N LYS A 114 -7.46 -2.62 -4.98
CA LYS A 114 -7.46 -4.10 -5.16
C LYS A 114 -6.06 -4.67 -5.32
N ASN A 115 -5.22 -4.01 -6.11
CA ASN A 115 -3.82 -4.41 -6.31
C ASN A 115 -3.05 -4.38 -4.99
N ALA A 116 -3.14 -3.28 -4.24
CA ALA A 116 -2.43 -3.10 -2.98
C ALA A 116 -2.84 -4.14 -1.92
N ARG A 117 -4.14 -4.43 -1.81
CA ARG A 117 -4.66 -5.43 -0.85
C ARG A 117 -4.13 -6.84 -1.09
N THR A 118 -3.80 -7.18 -2.32
CA THR A 118 -3.33 -8.53 -2.68
C THR A 118 -1.82 -8.63 -2.82
N HIS A 119 -1.13 -7.52 -3.03
CA HIS A 119 0.32 -7.49 -3.17
C HIS A 119 1.06 -7.97 -1.92
N LEU A 120 0.49 -7.73 -0.74
CA LEU A 120 1.10 -8.08 0.55
C LEU A 120 0.77 -9.50 1.03
N LEU A 121 0.03 -10.28 0.24
CA LEU A 121 -0.41 -11.62 0.59
C LEU A 121 0.45 -12.70 -0.08
N ALA A 122 0.75 -13.78 0.64
CA ALA A 122 1.39 -14.95 0.08
C ALA A 122 0.69 -16.26 0.51
N PRO A 123 0.73 -17.32 -0.33
CA PRO A 123 0.04 -18.58 -0.05
C PRO A 123 0.47 -19.29 1.24
N GLY A 124 1.65 -19.02 1.75
CA GLY A 124 2.17 -19.62 3.00
C GLY A 124 1.89 -18.80 4.25
N ASP A 125 1.19 -17.66 4.14
CA ASP A 125 0.95 -16.75 5.25
C ASP A 125 -0.24 -17.17 6.11
N ILE A 126 -0.24 -16.69 7.35
CA ILE A 126 -1.43 -16.60 8.20
C ILE A 126 -2.02 -15.21 7.97
N ILE A 127 -3.19 -15.15 7.36
CA ILE A 127 -3.85 -13.89 7.04
C ILE A 127 -4.90 -13.57 8.10
N VAL A 128 -4.82 -12.38 8.68
CA VAL A 128 -5.83 -11.85 9.61
C VAL A 128 -6.56 -10.70 8.91
N LEU A 129 -7.83 -10.91 8.61
CA LEU A 129 -8.72 -9.92 7.97
C LEU A 129 -9.60 -9.27 9.04
N VAL A 130 -9.43 -7.97 9.29
CA VAL A 130 -10.32 -7.19 10.16
C VAL A 130 -11.20 -6.34 9.27
N THR A 131 -12.43 -6.78 9.00
CA THR A 131 -13.26 -6.19 7.92
C THR A 131 -14.75 -6.22 8.23
N THR A 132 -15.48 -5.25 7.65
CA THR A 132 -16.95 -5.23 7.61
C THR A 132 -17.53 -5.99 6.40
N ASP A 133 -16.70 -6.32 5.41
CA ASP A 133 -17.11 -7.10 4.22
C ASP A 133 -16.22 -8.33 3.98
N PRO A 134 -16.41 -9.40 4.81
CA PRO A 134 -15.60 -10.61 4.71
C PRO A 134 -15.75 -11.32 3.36
N ALA A 135 -16.93 -11.29 2.75
CA ALA A 135 -17.17 -11.97 1.49
C ALA A 135 -16.36 -11.36 0.33
N ALA A 136 -16.34 -10.04 0.22
CA ALA A 136 -15.54 -9.37 -0.80
C ALA A 136 -14.05 -9.62 -0.60
N ARG A 137 -13.56 -9.60 0.66
CA ARG A 137 -12.15 -9.86 0.96
C ARG A 137 -11.73 -11.29 0.63
N LEU A 138 -12.52 -12.28 1.01
CA LEU A 138 -12.23 -13.69 0.72
C LEU A 138 -12.26 -13.99 -0.79
N ARG A 139 -13.22 -13.40 -1.54
CA ARG A 139 -13.24 -13.52 -3.02
C ARG A 139 -11.96 -12.94 -3.61
N LEU A 140 -11.54 -11.77 -3.18
CA LEU A 140 -10.32 -11.11 -3.66
C LEU A 140 -9.08 -11.97 -3.38
N VAL A 141 -8.95 -12.52 -2.16
CA VAL A 141 -7.85 -13.43 -1.79
C VAL A 141 -7.84 -14.66 -2.72
N ARG A 142 -8.99 -15.29 -2.94
CA ARG A 142 -9.12 -16.47 -3.80
C ARG A 142 -8.74 -16.19 -5.25
N GLU A 143 -9.25 -15.07 -5.81
CA GLU A 143 -9.00 -14.69 -7.19
C GLU A 143 -7.51 -14.42 -7.46
N LYS A 144 -6.82 -13.84 -6.50
CA LYS A 144 -5.45 -13.34 -6.70
C LYS A 144 -4.37 -14.34 -6.35
N LEU A 145 -4.56 -15.13 -5.30
CA LEU A 145 -3.54 -16.10 -4.90
C LEU A 145 -3.64 -17.43 -5.66
N GLY A 146 -4.76 -17.73 -6.31
CA GLY A 146 -4.98 -19.00 -7.00
C GLY A 146 -5.02 -20.22 -6.06
N SER A 147 -4.52 -20.09 -4.84
CA SER A 147 -4.55 -21.06 -3.74
C SER A 147 -4.89 -20.32 -2.44
N TRP A 148 -5.42 -21.04 -1.46
CA TRP A 148 -5.69 -20.44 -0.16
C TRP A 148 -4.41 -20.28 0.67
N PRO A 149 -4.36 -19.25 1.56
CA PRO A 149 -3.33 -19.11 2.58
C PRO A 149 -3.26 -20.33 3.51
N ALA A 150 -2.18 -20.41 4.30
CA ALA A 150 -2.04 -21.48 5.30
C ALA A 150 -3.16 -21.45 6.35
N LEU A 151 -3.58 -20.24 6.73
CA LEU A 151 -4.74 -19.98 7.59
C LEU A 151 -5.30 -18.60 7.26
N THR A 152 -6.63 -18.44 7.31
CA THR A 152 -7.28 -17.14 7.23
C THR A 152 -8.16 -16.94 8.45
N VAL A 153 -7.86 -15.93 9.27
CA VAL A 153 -8.66 -15.53 10.43
C VAL A 153 -9.45 -14.27 10.07
N VAL A 154 -10.77 -14.33 10.12
CA VAL A 154 -11.67 -13.24 9.78
C VAL A 154 -12.31 -12.66 11.03
N LEU A 155 -11.99 -11.41 11.37
CA LEU A 155 -12.63 -10.67 12.44
C LEU A 155 -13.67 -9.72 11.83
N THR A 156 -14.94 -9.93 12.16
CA THR A 156 -16.03 -9.15 11.55
C THR A 156 -17.19 -8.91 12.50
N THR A 157 -17.90 -7.79 12.29
CA THR A 157 -19.14 -7.45 12.99
C THR A 157 -20.40 -7.96 12.28
N LYS A 158 -20.26 -8.62 11.12
CA LYS A 158 -21.37 -9.23 10.38
C LYS A 158 -22.07 -10.31 11.23
N ASP A 159 -23.40 -10.34 11.16
CA ASP A 159 -24.18 -11.32 11.95
C ASP A 159 -24.04 -12.74 11.44
N ASP A 160 -24.07 -12.92 10.15
CA ASP A 160 -23.92 -14.20 9.48
C ASP A 160 -22.89 -14.09 8.34
N PRO A 161 -21.58 -14.02 8.69
CA PRO A 161 -20.55 -13.96 7.67
C PRO A 161 -20.51 -15.22 6.79
N ALA A 162 -20.99 -16.37 7.29
CA ALA A 162 -21.02 -17.60 6.54
C ALA A 162 -22.05 -17.58 5.40
N ALA A 163 -23.22 -16.94 5.61
CA ALA A 163 -24.21 -16.77 4.56
C ALA A 163 -23.71 -15.92 3.40
N ASP A 164 -22.98 -14.84 3.72
CA ASP A 164 -22.40 -13.95 2.70
C ASP A 164 -21.29 -14.62 1.86
N ILE A 165 -20.67 -15.69 2.40
CA ILE A 165 -19.62 -16.46 1.73
C ILE A 165 -20.16 -17.75 1.05
N SER A 166 -21.43 -18.04 1.15
CA SER A 166 -22.05 -19.30 0.67
C SER A 166 -21.82 -19.60 -0.83
N GLY A 167 -21.41 -18.63 -1.62
CA GLY A 167 -21.03 -18.81 -3.03
C GLY A 167 -19.53 -19.11 -3.28
N LEU A 168 -18.72 -19.19 -2.20
CA LEU A 168 -17.31 -19.56 -2.29
C LEU A 168 -17.16 -21.02 -1.85
N ASP A 169 -16.43 -21.80 -2.63
CA ASP A 169 -16.00 -23.14 -2.19
C ASP A 169 -14.89 -23.00 -1.16
N ILE A 170 -15.29 -23.05 0.10
CA ILE A 170 -14.40 -22.94 1.28
C ILE A 170 -14.41 -24.23 2.13
N SER A 171 -14.97 -25.33 1.62
CA SER A 171 -15.17 -26.57 2.38
C SER A 171 -13.89 -27.19 2.92
N ASP A 172 -12.76 -26.98 2.21
CA ASP A 172 -11.44 -27.51 2.58
C ASP A 172 -10.42 -26.41 2.93
N VAL A 173 -10.89 -25.21 3.27
CA VAL A 173 -10.03 -24.06 3.51
C VAL A 173 -9.89 -23.83 5.02
N PRO A 174 -8.68 -23.61 5.54
CA PRO A 174 -8.47 -23.25 6.94
C PRO A 174 -8.91 -21.79 7.18
N ILE A 175 -10.21 -21.61 7.42
CA ILE A 175 -10.80 -20.31 7.75
C ILE A 175 -11.37 -20.35 9.15
N GLU A 176 -10.98 -19.41 9.99
CA GLU A 176 -11.55 -19.14 11.30
C GLU A 176 -12.33 -17.83 11.28
N ILE A 177 -13.54 -17.81 11.83
CA ILE A 177 -14.37 -16.62 11.91
C ILE A 177 -14.54 -16.20 13.37
N VAL A 178 -14.01 -15.03 13.69
CA VAL A 178 -14.13 -14.41 15.00
C VAL A 178 -15.16 -13.29 14.94
N LYS A 179 -16.31 -13.53 15.56
CA LYS A 179 -17.40 -12.55 15.56
C LYS A 179 -17.13 -11.44 16.57
N LEU A 180 -17.07 -10.22 16.07
CA LEU A 180 -16.96 -9.00 16.86
C LEU A 180 -18.36 -8.51 17.27
N SER A 181 -18.47 -7.90 18.45
CA SER A 181 -19.72 -7.28 18.89
C SER A 181 -20.10 -6.08 18.03
N LYS A 182 -21.37 -5.92 17.67
CA LYS A 182 -21.88 -4.70 17.02
C LYS A 182 -21.66 -3.45 17.86
N GLN A 183 -21.64 -3.61 19.19
CA GLN A 183 -21.26 -2.55 20.15
C GLN A 183 -19.76 -2.57 20.38
N LEU A 184 -18.99 -2.58 19.31
CA LEU A 184 -17.52 -2.65 19.36
C LEU A 184 -16.98 -1.44 20.12
N SER A 185 -16.15 -1.70 21.13
CA SER A 185 -15.27 -0.69 21.72
C SER A 185 -13.83 -0.96 21.24
N LEU A 186 -13.02 0.09 21.12
CA LEU A 186 -11.62 -0.03 20.71
C LEU A 186 -10.84 -0.99 21.64
N SER A 187 -11.13 -0.96 22.94
CA SER A 187 -10.50 -1.86 23.92
C SER A 187 -10.84 -3.34 23.66
N LYS A 188 -12.11 -3.64 23.36
CA LYS A 188 -12.52 -5.01 23.02
C LYS A 188 -11.91 -5.49 21.71
N LEU A 189 -11.91 -4.61 20.70
CA LEU A 189 -11.26 -4.91 19.41
C LEU A 189 -9.78 -5.23 19.60
N GLY A 190 -9.04 -4.35 20.29
CA GLY A 190 -7.62 -4.56 20.57
C GLY A 190 -7.37 -5.86 21.31
N LYS A 191 -8.18 -6.17 22.35
CA LYS A 191 -8.07 -7.43 23.09
C LYS A 191 -8.31 -8.65 22.19
N THR A 192 -9.32 -8.62 21.31
CA THR A 192 -9.59 -9.75 20.40
C THR A 192 -8.46 -9.94 19.41
N ILE A 193 -7.94 -8.85 18.84
CA ILE A 193 -6.77 -8.91 17.94
C ILE A 193 -5.56 -9.50 18.70
N SER A 194 -5.28 -9.04 19.94
CA SER A 194 -4.21 -9.61 20.75
C SER A 194 -4.36 -11.12 20.94
N GLN A 195 -5.56 -11.59 21.25
CA GLN A 195 -5.81 -13.02 21.44
C GLN A 195 -5.52 -13.83 20.17
N VAL A 196 -5.96 -13.34 19.00
CA VAL A 196 -5.68 -13.99 17.71
C VAL A 196 -4.18 -14.01 17.43
N LEU A 197 -3.48 -12.91 17.67
CA LEU A 197 -2.02 -12.85 17.48
C LEU A 197 -1.27 -13.77 18.43
N ASP A 198 -1.68 -13.88 19.69
CA ASP A 198 -1.06 -14.77 20.69
C ASP A 198 -1.26 -16.24 20.32
N GLU A 199 -2.44 -16.60 19.77
CA GLU A 199 -2.79 -17.95 19.36
C GLU A 199 -1.98 -18.39 18.14
N HIS A 200 -1.81 -17.51 17.17
CA HIS A 200 -1.17 -17.84 15.88
C HIS A 200 0.27 -17.34 15.76
N GLY A 201 0.74 -16.44 16.64
CA GLY A 201 2.05 -15.82 16.57
C GLY A 201 3.25 -16.75 16.72
N ARG A 202 3.01 -18.01 17.13
CA ARG A 202 4.04 -19.07 17.24
C ARG A 202 4.02 -20.07 16.08
N SER A 203 3.13 -19.89 15.14
CA SER A 203 2.99 -20.77 13.98
C SER A 203 4.11 -20.53 12.96
N GLU A 204 4.45 -21.55 12.19
CA GLU A 204 5.38 -21.40 11.07
C GLU A 204 4.68 -20.62 9.94
N GLY A 205 4.92 -19.32 9.82
CA GLY A 205 4.33 -18.49 8.79
C GLY A 205 4.50 -17.00 9.11
N GLN A 206 4.48 -16.15 8.08
CA GLN A 206 4.35 -14.71 8.28
C GLN A 206 2.91 -14.42 8.66
N ILE A 207 2.71 -13.61 9.68
CA ILE A 207 1.40 -13.03 9.95
C ILE A 207 1.26 -11.79 9.09
N THR A 208 0.23 -11.78 8.26
CA THR A 208 -0.15 -10.62 7.44
C THR A 208 -1.53 -10.16 7.87
N VAL A 209 -1.66 -8.91 8.28
CA VAL A 209 -2.92 -8.34 8.79
C VAL A 209 -3.45 -7.30 7.81
N GLU A 210 -4.67 -7.49 7.32
CA GLU A 210 -5.45 -6.45 6.66
C GLU A 210 -6.39 -5.80 7.67
N PHE A 211 -6.18 -4.52 7.96
CA PHE A 211 -7.01 -3.74 8.86
C PHE A 211 -7.90 -2.79 8.06
N ASP A 212 -9.01 -3.30 7.58
CA ASP A 212 -9.90 -2.68 6.59
C ASP A 212 -11.02 -1.80 7.20
N ILE A 213 -10.95 -1.51 8.49
CA ILE A 213 -11.99 -0.75 9.21
C ILE A 213 -11.48 0.58 9.78
N LEU A 214 -10.37 1.11 9.24
CA LEU A 214 -9.75 2.31 9.76
C LEU A 214 -10.67 3.54 9.64
N SER A 215 -11.30 3.74 8.48
CA SER A 215 -12.24 4.84 8.26
C SER A 215 -13.46 4.77 9.19
N GLU A 216 -14.00 3.57 9.39
CA GLU A 216 -15.13 3.35 10.30
C GLU A 216 -14.76 3.65 11.76
N ILE A 217 -13.53 3.31 12.17
CA ILE A 217 -13.05 3.63 13.52
C ILE A 217 -12.93 5.15 13.69
N ILE A 218 -12.33 5.85 12.73
CA ILE A 218 -12.19 7.30 12.78
C ILE A 218 -13.58 7.97 12.81
N SER A 219 -14.49 7.55 11.95
CA SER A 219 -15.84 8.07 11.89
C SER A 219 -16.64 7.83 13.19
N LYS A 220 -16.51 6.64 13.78
CA LYS A 220 -17.30 6.23 14.95
C LYS A 220 -16.79 6.80 16.26
N PHE A 221 -15.47 6.86 16.45
CA PHE A 221 -14.85 7.20 17.73
C PHE A 221 -14.19 8.58 17.74
N GLY A 222 -14.04 9.20 16.57
CA GLY A 222 -13.27 10.43 16.37
C GLY A 222 -11.77 10.18 16.26
N GLU A 223 -11.05 11.18 15.78
CA GLU A 223 -9.63 11.11 15.46
C GLU A 223 -8.75 10.75 16.67
N LYS A 224 -8.91 11.46 17.79
CA LYS A 224 -8.04 11.27 18.98
C LYS A 224 -8.10 9.86 19.58
N PRO A 225 -9.28 9.24 19.81
CA PRO A 225 -9.35 7.85 20.27
C PRO A 225 -8.85 6.86 19.22
N ALA A 226 -9.14 7.08 17.94
CA ALA A 226 -8.65 6.24 16.85
C ALA A 226 -7.12 6.25 16.78
N PHE A 227 -6.50 7.42 16.87
CA PHE A 227 -5.06 7.58 16.86
C PHE A 227 -4.36 6.88 18.03
N LYS A 228 -4.87 7.07 19.26
CA LYS A 228 -4.35 6.35 20.43
C LYS A 228 -4.45 4.84 20.29
N PHE A 229 -5.54 4.37 19.74
CA PHE A 229 -5.74 2.95 19.47
C PHE A 229 -4.74 2.44 18.44
N LEU A 230 -4.54 3.17 17.34
CA LEU A 230 -3.56 2.82 16.31
C LEU A 230 -2.15 2.74 16.84
N GLN A 231 -1.71 3.68 17.68
CA GLN A 231 -0.38 3.64 18.28
C GLN A 231 -0.12 2.35 19.08
N ILE A 232 -1.13 1.87 19.81
CA ILE A 232 -1.04 0.60 20.53
C ILE A 232 -1.01 -0.58 19.56
N LEU A 233 -1.90 -0.57 18.57
CA LEU A 233 -2.09 -1.66 17.62
C LEU A 233 -0.86 -1.84 16.72
N THR A 234 -0.34 -0.75 16.17
CA THR A 234 0.84 -0.77 15.30
C THR A 234 2.08 -1.30 16.01
N ASN A 235 2.26 -0.92 17.28
CA ASN A 235 3.35 -1.46 18.10
C ASN A 235 3.17 -2.95 18.39
N GLN A 236 1.94 -3.40 18.62
CA GLN A 236 1.64 -4.81 18.84
C GLN A 236 1.97 -5.67 17.61
N PHE A 237 1.58 -5.23 16.41
CA PHE A 237 1.91 -5.95 15.18
C PHE A 237 3.42 -6.06 14.95
N LYS A 238 4.17 -4.99 15.22
CA LYS A 238 5.65 -5.03 15.18
C LYS A 238 6.22 -6.05 16.16
N THR A 239 5.69 -6.10 17.37
CA THR A 239 6.20 -7.00 18.43
C THR A 239 6.07 -8.47 18.05
N VAL A 240 5.03 -8.83 17.30
CA VAL A 240 4.84 -10.21 16.81
C VAL A 240 5.47 -10.48 15.45
N GLY A 241 6.17 -9.49 14.86
CA GLY A 241 6.79 -9.62 13.54
C GLY A 241 5.80 -9.66 12.40
N ALA A 242 4.61 -9.10 12.56
CA ALA A 242 3.59 -9.07 11.52
C ALA A 242 3.83 -7.96 10.49
N ILE A 243 3.38 -8.19 9.26
CA ILE A 243 3.13 -7.13 8.27
C ILE A 243 1.66 -6.74 8.42
N ALA A 244 1.38 -5.49 8.78
CA ALA A 244 0.02 -4.99 8.83
C ALA A 244 -0.19 -3.89 7.80
N TYR A 245 -1.26 -3.96 7.04
CA TYR A 245 -1.60 -2.92 6.08
C TYR A 245 -3.02 -2.41 6.29
N TYR A 246 -3.17 -1.11 6.06
CA TYR A 246 -4.36 -0.34 6.37
C TYR A 246 -4.84 0.37 5.11
N PRO A 247 -5.75 -0.26 4.35
CA PRO A 247 -6.38 0.40 3.22
C PRO A 247 -7.21 1.59 3.69
N LEU A 248 -7.02 2.73 3.05
CA LEU A 248 -7.72 3.97 3.37
C LEU A 248 -8.10 4.69 2.07
N ASP A 249 -9.39 4.99 1.92
CA ASP A 249 -9.82 5.98 0.95
C ASP A 249 -9.52 7.37 1.51
N PRO A 250 -8.68 8.19 0.85
CA PRO A 250 -8.35 9.51 1.37
C PRO A 250 -9.50 10.52 1.22
N GLU A 251 -10.42 10.33 0.26
CA GLU A 251 -11.42 11.33 -0.13
C GLU A 251 -12.32 11.79 1.04
N PRO A 252 -12.86 10.90 1.90
CA PRO A 252 -13.74 11.31 2.98
C PRO A 252 -13.02 11.92 4.20
N HIS A 253 -11.68 12.00 4.18
CA HIS A 253 -10.88 12.44 5.31
C HIS A 253 -10.24 13.81 5.07
N PRO A 254 -10.30 14.75 6.04
CA PRO A 254 -9.56 16.00 5.97
C PRO A 254 -8.04 15.76 5.89
N GLU A 255 -7.32 16.66 5.21
CA GLU A 255 -5.86 16.59 5.08
C GLU A 255 -5.15 16.55 6.44
N SER A 256 -5.66 17.26 7.44
CA SER A 256 -5.13 17.22 8.81
C SER A 256 -5.20 15.82 9.44
N THR A 257 -6.27 15.07 9.17
CA THR A 257 -6.41 13.67 9.61
C THR A 257 -5.43 12.76 8.89
N LEU A 258 -5.28 12.94 7.57
CA LEU A 258 -4.35 12.18 6.76
C LEU A 258 -2.89 12.40 7.18
N SER A 259 -2.51 13.65 7.48
CA SER A 259 -1.17 14.00 7.99
C SER A 259 -0.89 13.35 9.34
N LEU A 260 -1.85 13.39 10.28
CA LEU A 260 -1.71 12.72 11.58
C LEU A 260 -1.57 11.19 11.43
N LEU A 261 -2.27 10.59 10.48
CA LEU A 261 -2.15 9.16 10.21
C LEU A 261 -0.77 8.82 9.65
N ASN A 262 -0.21 9.63 8.76
CA ASN A 262 1.10 9.36 8.15
C ASN A 262 2.18 9.06 9.20
N ASP A 263 2.19 9.79 10.32
CA ASP A 263 3.18 9.64 11.39
C ASP A 263 3.03 8.34 12.21
N SER A 264 1.92 7.63 12.05
CA SER A 264 1.65 6.37 12.76
C SER A 264 2.17 5.13 12.06
N PHE A 265 2.61 5.25 10.82
CA PHE A 265 2.96 4.12 9.97
C PHE A 265 4.43 4.14 9.55
N ASP A 266 4.99 2.95 9.36
CA ASP A 266 6.38 2.77 8.92
C ASP A 266 6.58 3.13 7.47
N LEU A 267 5.54 2.86 6.67
CA LEU A 267 5.48 3.17 5.26
C LEU A 267 4.09 3.69 4.90
N VAL A 268 4.04 4.77 4.16
CA VAL A 268 2.80 5.31 3.58
C VAL A 268 2.94 5.26 2.07
N ILE A 269 1.99 4.61 1.41
CA ILE A 269 1.98 4.48 -0.05
C ILE A 269 0.65 4.96 -0.63
N ARG A 270 0.73 5.61 -1.78
CA ARG A 270 -0.40 5.81 -2.68
C ARG A 270 -0.40 4.67 -3.70
N ALA A 271 -1.50 3.96 -3.81
CA ALA A 271 -1.63 2.88 -4.78
C ALA A 271 -2.44 3.33 -6.00
N THR A 272 -1.86 3.14 -7.18
CA THR A 272 -2.51 3.29 -8.47
C THR A 272 -2.81 1.91 -9.07
N GLU A 273 -3.41 1.88 -10.25
CA GLU A 273 -3.67 0.62 -10.95
C GLU A 273 -2.39 -0.21 -11.17
N THR A 274 -1.27 0.46 -11.43
CA THR A 274 -0.02 -0.15 -11.88
C THR A 274 1.15 0.02 -10.91
N ASN A 275 1.13 1.06 -10.07
CA ASN A 275 2.25 1.48 -9.24
C ASN A 275 1.85 1.69 -7.78
N PHE A 276 2.85 1.53 -6.90
CA PHE A 276 2.83 1.99 -5.52
C PHE A 276 3.85 3.11 -5.38
N ILE A 277 3.47 4.18 -4.70
CA ILE A 277 4.28 5.39 -4.63
C ILE A 277 4.38 5.82 -3.17
N ALA A 278 5.60 5.92 -2.65
CA ALA A 278 5.87 6.59 -1.40
C ALA A 278 6.52 7.93 -1.68
N ASP A 279 5.87 8.99 -1.23
CA ASP A 279 6.38 10.35 -1.30
C ASP A 279 6.41 10.90 0.13
N ARG A 280 7.60 11.04 0.70
CA ARG A 280 7.79 11.53 2.07
C ARG A 280 7.92 13.04 2.12
N ASP A 281 8.10 13.72 1.01
CA ASP A 281 8.22 15.18 0.95
C ASP A 281 6.82 15.85 0.97
N ASN A 282 5.77 15.10 0.67
CA ASN A 282 4.36 15.50 0.79
C ASN A 282 3.73 15.13 2.16
N ARG A 283 4.50 15.21 3.25
CA ARG A 283 4.01 14.98 4.62
C ARG A 283 3.62 16.29 5.31
#